data_271ff34aef95ad834c277eed39b5fc91
#
_entry.id   271ff34aef95ad834c277eed39b5fc91
#
_cell.length_a   1.000
_cell.length_b   1.000
_cell.length_c   1.000
_cell.angle_alpha   90.00
_cell.angle_beta   90.00
_cell.angle_gamma   90.00
#
_symmetry.space_group_name_H-M   'P 1'
#
loop_
_entity.id
_entity.type
_entity.pdbx_description
1 polymer ?
#
loop_
_entity_poly.entity_id
_entity_poly.type
_entity_poly.pdbx_seq_one_letter_code
_entity_poly.pdbx_strand_id
1 'polypeptide(L)'
;VELRSEITEALNNVDDKVVAFSIPRLSRYLGKWIYHGGWYPDRKVRLVRRGKASWVGDSIHEKLEPVGITVQLSNPILHYVYRDISDQVKTINAFSSVVASGAVKSCTWVYVLLGVFHSIGKFLECAIWKKGLLDGVPGLLLTALFMFS
;
A
#
# COMPACT_ATOMS: atom_id res chain seq x y z
N VAL A 1 -4.76 -11.92 17.90
CA VAL A 1 -5.98 -12.24 18.67
C VAL A 1 -7.04 -11.19 18.41
N GLU A 2 -6.72 -9.90 18.51
CA GLU A 2 -7.66 -8.77 18.40
C GLU A 2 -8.42 -8.72 17.07
N LEU A 3 -7.73 -8.79 15.92
CA LEU A 3 -8.39 -8.78 14.61
C LEU A 3 -9.36 -9.96 14.43
N ARG A 4 -9.01 -11.15 14.94
CA ARG A 4 -9.91 -12.32 14.87
C ARG A 4 -11.19 -12.10 15.65
N SER A 5 -11.08 -11.56 16.87
CA SER A 5 -12.24 -11.25 17.71
C SER A 5 -13.13 -10.19 17.05
N GLU A 6 -12.54 -9.11 16.52
CA GLU A 6 -13.24 -8.06 15.81
C GLU A 6 -13.99 -8.59 14.58
N ILE A 7 -13.34 -9.46 13.77
CA ILE A 7 -13.99 -10.10 12.61
C ILE A 7 -15.19 -10.94 13.07
N THR A 8 -15.02 -11.74 14.12
CA THR A 8 -16.10 -12.59 14.61
C THR A 8 -17.29 -11.75 15.10
N GLU A 9 -17.02 -10.70 15.86
CA GLU A 9 -18.04 -9.77 16.34
C GLU A 9 -18.73 -9.04 15.18
N ALA A 10 -17.96 -8.53 14.23
CA ALA A 10 -18.48 -7.86 13.04
C ALA A 10 -19.39 -8.78 12.20
N LEU A 11 -19.01 -10.06 12.03
CA LEU A 11 -19.83 -11.03 11.29
C LEU A 11 -21.11 -11.40 12.01
N ASN A 12 -21.11 -11.43 13.34
CA ASN A 12 -22.30 -11.75 14.13
C ASN A 12 -23.33 -10.60 14.16
N ASN A 13 -22.86 -9.36 14.01
CA ASN A 13 -23.69 -8.16 14.12
C ASN A 13 -23.91 -7.44 12.78
N VAL A 14 -23.50 -8.04 11.66
CA VAL A 14 -23.53 -7.38 10.36
C VAL A 14 -24.91 -7.33 9.74
N ASP A 15 -25.30 -6.15 9.22
CA ASP A 15 -26.48 -5.99 8.35
C ASP A 15 -26.27 -6.74 7.03
N ASP A 16 -27.36 -7.30 6.49
CA ASP A 16 -27.34 -8.01 5.19
C ASP A 16 -26.89 -7.14 4.02
N LYS A 17 -26.99 -5.84 4.15
CA LYS A 17 -26.51 -4.87 3.16
C LYS A 17 -24.98 -4.74 3.09
N VAL A 18 -24.30 -5.15 4.16
CA VAL A 18 -22.83 -5.11 4.20
C VAL A 18 -22.28 -6.31 3.43
N VAL A 19 -21.47 -6.03 2.44
CA VAL A 19 -20.91 -7.06 1.54
C VAL A 19 -19.40 -7.25 1.72
N ALA A 20 -18.73 -6.31 2.38
CA ALA A 20 -17.27 -6.37 2.51
C ALA A 20 -16.78 -5.68 3.78
N PHE A 21 -15.56 -6.06 4.20
CA PHE A 21 -14.80 -5.38 5.23
C PHE A 21 -13.43 -4.97 4.70
N SER A 22 -13.07 -3.71 4.93
CA SER A 22 -11.73 -3.21 4.69
C SER A 22 -10.92 -3.23 5.98
N ILE A 23 -9.71 -3.77 5.89
CA ILE A 23 -8.84 -4.00 7.04
C ILE A 23 -7.57 -3.18 6.84
N PRO A 24 -7.09 -2.42 7.84
CA PRO A 24 -5.83 -1.72 7.74
C PRO A 24 -4.68 -2.72 7.72
N ARG A 25 -3.65 -2.44 6.94
CA ARG A 25 -2.45 -3.26 6.82
C ARG A 25 -1.30 -2.53 7.50
N LEU A 26 -0.73 -3.13 8.55
CA LEU A 26 0.43 -2.62 9.25
C LEU A 26 1.67 -3.35 8.75
N SER A 27 2.56 -2.62 8.10
CA SER A 27 3.75 -3.18 7.48
C SER A 27 4.94 -3.19 8.41
N ARG A 28 5.69 -4.29 8.41
CA ARG A 28 6.97 -4.41 9.11
C ARG A 28 8.12 -4.31 8.12
N TYR A 29 9.05 -3.41 8.40
CA TYR A 29 10.22 -3.18 7.56
C TYR A 29 11.48 -3.04 8.42
N LEU A 30 12.55 -3.75 8.07
CA LEU A 30 13.80 -3.79 8.82
C LEU A 30 13.61 -3.95 10.34
N GLY A 31 12.71 -4.86 10.72
CA GLY A 31 12.45 -5.17 12.13
C GLY A 31 11.50 -4.22 12.86
N LYS A 32 11.07 -3.11 12.24
CA LYS A 32 10.18 -2.10 12.85
C LYS A 32 8.82 -2.05 12.17
N TRP A 33 7.76 -1.80 12.94
CA TRP A 33 6.44 -1.52 12.43
C TRP A 33 6.38 -0.08 11.94
N ILE A 34 5.82 0.14 10.74
CA ILE A 34 5.78 1.45 10.06
C ILE A 34 4.40 2.04 10.20
N TYR A 35 4.31 3.18 10.87
CA TYR A 35 3.05 3.88 11.13
C TYR A 35 2.86 5.15 10.31
N HIS A 36 3.90 5.62 9.62
CA HIS A 36 3.92 6.92 8.96
C HIS A 36 4.35 6.77 7.48
N GLY A 37 4.65 7.88 6.84
CA GLY A 37 5.11 7.90 5.45
C GLY A 37 4.06 7.49 4.41
N GLY A 38 2.79 7.35 4.81
CA GLY A 38 1.71 6.85 3.95
C GLY A 38 1.60 5.33 3.90
N TRP A 39 2.35 4.62 4.75
CA TRP A 39 2.31 3.16 4.84
C TRP A 39 1.21 2.64 5.77
N TYR A 40 0.68 3.49 6.65
CA TYR A 40 -0.42 3.15 7.55
C TYR A 40 -1.37 4.34 7.70
N PRO A 41 -2.69 4.08 7.78
CA PRO A 41 -3.37 2.82 7.50
C PRO A 41 -3.50 2.56 5.99
N ASP A 42 -2.87 1.52 5.47
CA ASP A 42 -3.09 1.05 4.11
C ASP A 42 -4.26 0.08 4.10
N ARG A 43 -5.46 0.59 3.88
CA ARG A 43 -6.67 -0.21 3.94
C ARG A 43 -6.89 -1.03 2.68
N LYS A 44 -7.13 -2.33 2.88
CA LYS A 44 -7.44 -3.26 1.79
C LYS A 44 -8.73 -4.02 2.10
N VAL A 45 -9.57 -4.17 1.11
CA VAL A 45 -10.70 -5.11 1.18
C VAL A 45 -10.13 -6.53 1.18
N ARG A 46 -10.41 -7.28 2.24
CA ARG A 46 -9.89 -8.66 2.42
C ARG A 46 -10.95 -9.67 2.83
N LEU A 47 -12.09 -9.22 3.30
CA LEU A 47 -13.21 -10.08 3.65
C LEU A 47 -14.42 -9.62 2.84
N VAL A 48 -15.00 -10.53 2.05
CA VAL A 48 -16.13 -10.22 1.17
C VAL A 48 -17.14 -11.35 1.19
N ARG A 49 -18.41 -11.00 1.03
CA ARG A 49 -19.48 -11.96 0.84
C ARG A 49 -19.31 -12.62 -0.54
N ARG A 50 -19.42 -13.97 -0.60
CA ARG A 50 -19.23 -14.72 -1.86
C ARG A 50 -20.13 -14.16 -2.97
N GLY A 51 -19.53 -13.93 -4.15
CA GLY A 51 -20.24 -13.39 -5.32
C GLY A 51 -20.58 -11.90 -5.26
N LYS A 52 -20.08 -11.15 -4.25
CA LYS A 52 -20.34 -9.72 -4.09
C LYS A 52 -19.10 -8.85 -4.31
N ALA A 53 -18.05 -9.38 -4.92
CA ALA A 53 -16.88 -8.60 -5.31
C ALA A 53 -16.23 -9.22 -6.55
N SER A 54 -15.53 -8.39 -7.31
CA SER A 54 -14.72 -8.78 -8.46
C SER A 54 -13.32 -8.21 -8.35
N TRP A 55 -12.35 -8.89 -8.94
CA TRP A 55 -11.01 -8.34 -9.12
C TRP A 55 -11.03 -7.36 -10.29
N VAL A 56 -10.51 -6.17 -10.07
CA VAL A 56 -10.38 -5.11 -11.07
C VAL A 56 -8.98 -4.52 -11.05
N GLY A 57 -8.56 -3.98 -12.19
CA GLY A 57 -7.21 -3.45 -12.38
C GLY A 57 -6.37 -4.32 -13.31
N ASP A 58 -5.16 -3.85 -13.58
CA ASP A 58 -4.15 -4.58 -14.36
C ASP A 58 -3.22 -5.37 -13.42
N SER A 59 -2.31 -6.15 -14.01
CA SER A 59 -1.46 -7.12 -13.30
C SER A 59 -0.62 -6.55 -12.14
N ILE A 60 -0.47 -5.22 -12.04
CA ILE A 60 0.30 -4.56 -10.99
C ILE A 60 -0.61 -3.93 -9.92
N HIS A 61 -1.80 -3.49 -10.31
CA HIS A 61 -2.71 -2.71 -9.46
C HIS A 61 -4.06 -3.39 -9.25
N GLU A 62 -4.06 -4.72 -9.16
CA GLU A 62 -5.27 -5.48 -8.85
C GLU A 62 -5.82 -5.11 -7.47
N LYS A 63 -7.10 -4.81 -7.44
CA LYS A 63 -7.88 -4.58 -6.22
C LYS A 63 -9.18 -5.36 -6.24
N LEU A 64 -9.62 -5.77 -5.07
CA LEU A 64 -10.94 -6.38 -4.89
C LEU A 64 -11.98 -5.28 -4.73
N GLU A 65 -12.94 -5.19 -5.64
CA GLU A 65 -13.98 -4.17 -5.68
C GLU A 65 -15.33 -4.79 -5.32
N PRO A 66 -15.86 -4.46 -4.12
CA PRO A 66 -17.15 -4.97 -3.66
C PRO A 66 -18.31 -4.19 -4.27
N VAL A 67 -19.42 -4.90 -4.53
CA VAL A 67 -20.67 -4.32 -5.01
C VAL A 67 -21.64 -4.20 -3.83
N GLY A 68 -21.52 -3.11 -3.05
CA GLY A 68 -22.35 -2.84 -1.88
C GLY A 68 -21.60 -2.15 -0.75
N ILE A 69 -22.17 -2.18 0.46
CA ILE A 69 -21.61 -1.46 1.61
C ILE A 69 -20.35 -2.17 2.13
N THR A 70 -19.29 -1.40 2.31
CA THR A 70 -18.04 -1.84 2.92
C THR A 70 -17.86 -1.20 4.28
N VAL A 71 -17.66 -2.01 5.31
CA VAL A 71 -17.38 -1.57 6.68
C VAL A 71 -15.87 -1.62 6.95
N GLN A 72 -15.38 -0.69 7.76
CA GLN A 72 -13.97 -0.61 8.12
C GLN A 72 -13.75 -1.30 9.47
N LEU A 73 -12.80 -2.22 9.52
CA LEU A 73 -12.29 -2.77 10.78
C LEU A 73 -11.12 -1.92 11.29
N SER A 74 -10.86 -1.99 12.59
CA SER A 74 -9.88 -1.17 13.29
C SER A 74 -8.54 -1.89 13.45
N ASN A 75 -8.57 -3.18 13.76
CA ASN A 75 -7.37 -3.97 14.00
C ASN A 75 -6.66 -4.35 12.70
N PRO A 76 -5.32 -4.18 12.63
CA PRO A 76 -4.59 -4.37 11.38
C PRO A 76 -4.26 -5.84 11.08
N ILE A 77 -4.13 -6.13 9.79
CA ILE A 77 -3.37 -7.28 9.30
C ILE A 77 -1.88 -6.95 9.39
N LEU A 78 -1.12 -7.81 10.04
CA LEU A 78 0.33 -7.70 10.09
C LEU A 78 0.95 -8.16 8.77
N HIS A 79 1.74 -7.29 8.15
CA HIS A 79 2.29 -7.50 6.83
C HIS A 79 3.82 -7.37 6.83
N TYR A 80 4.50 -8.43 6.45
CA TYR A 80 5.96 -8.46 6.27
C TYR A 80 6.27 -8.18 4.81
N VAL A 81 6.68 -6.95 4.49
CA VAL A 81 6.79 -6.45 3.10
C VAL A 81 8.04 -7.01 2.42
N TYR A 82 9.19 -6.72 3.01
CA TYR A 82 10.50 -7.10 2.47
C TYR A 82 11.33 -7.77 3.55
N ARG A 83 12.17 -8.72 3.16
CA ARG A 83 13.11 -9.38 4.07
C ARG A 83 14.27 -8.45 4.41
N ASP A 84 14.78 -7.74 3.41
CA ASP A 84 15.90 -6.81 3.51
C ASP A 84 15.84 -5.75 2.39
N ILE A 85 16.82 -4.85 2.37
CA ILE A 85 16.93 -3.79 1.36
C ILE A 85 17.15 -4.37 -0.05
N SER A 86 17.90 -5.48 -0.17
CA SER A 86 18.14 -6.12 -1.47
C SER A 86 16.85 -6.64 -2.08
N ASP A 87 15.99 -7.24 -1.25
CA ASP A 87 14.66 -7.73 -1.66
C ASP A 87 13.76 -6.57 -2.13
N GLN A 88 13.80 -5.44 -1.43
CA GLN A 88 13.10 -4.23 -1.84
C GLN A 88 13.61 -3.68 -3.18
N VAL A 89 14.92 -3.54 -3.36
CA VAL A 89 15.51 -3.04 -4.60
C VAL A 89 15.16 -3.95 -5.78
N LYS A 90 15.22 -5.28 -5.60
CA LYS A 90 14.78 -6.24 -6.64
C LYS A 90 13.32 -6.03 -7.03
N THR A 91 12.46 -5.83 -6.03
CA THR A 91 11.04 -5.58 -6.28
C THR A 91 10.82 -4.28 -7.04
N ILE A 92 11.50 -3.18 -6.66
CA ILE A 92 11.43 -1.90 -7.37
C ILE A 92 11.88 -2.08 -8.82
N ASN A 93 13.01 -2.75 -9.06
CA ASN A 93 13.52 -2.98 -10.41
C ASN A 93 12.55 -3.80 -11.26
N ALA A 94 11.91 -4.83 -10.69
CA ALA A 94 10.93 -5.64 -11.39
C ALA A 94 9.72 -4.80 -11.82
N PHE A 95 9.14 -4.02 -10.89
CA PHE A 95 8.01 -3.14 -11.20
C PHE A 95 8.37 -2.05 -12.19
N SER A 96 9.52 -1.38 -12.03
CA SER A 96 10.00 -0.36 -12.96
C SER A 96 10.16 -0.91 -14.37
N SER A 97 10.64 -2.16 -14.51
CA SER A 97 10.79 -2.82 -15.81
C SER A 97 9.44 -3.07 -16.50
N VAL A 98 8.41 -3.47 -15.73
CA VAL A 98 7.05 -3.67 -16.24
C VAL A 98 6.45 -2.34 -16.71
N VAL A 99 6.59 -1.28 -15.90
CA VAL A 99 6.12 0.07 -16.27
C VAL A 99 6.85 0.59 -17.48
N ALA A 100 8.18 0.44 -17.55
CA ALA A 100 8.99 0.89 -18.67
C ALA A 100 8.66 0.17 -19.98
N SER A 101 8.28 -1.10 -19.95
CA SER A 101 7.87 -1.85 -21.15
C SER A 101 6.54 -1.35 -21.74
N GLY A 102 5.69 -0.72 -20.95
CA GLY A 102 4.41 -0.12 -21.39
C GLY A 102 4.49 1.37 -21.72
N ALA A 103 5.54 2.05 -21.27
CA ALA A 103 5.70 3.50 -21.42
C ALA A 103 6.88 3.89 -22.28
N VAL A 104 6.70 4.94 -23.07
CA VAL A 104 7.72 5.82 -23.66
C VAL A 104 8.29 5.41 -25.01
N LYS A 105 7.68 5.98 -26.04
CA LYS A 105 8.28 6.06 -27.38
C LYS A 105 9.19 7.29 -27.59
N SER A 106 9.26 8.24 -26.65
CA SER A 106 10.19 9.38 -26.73
C SER A 106 10.54 9.93 -25.35
N CYS A 107 11.82 9.89 -25.00
CA CYS A 107 12.36 10.53 -23.80
C CYS A 107 12.84 11.93 -24.17
N THR A 108 12.10 12.96 -23.78
CA THR A 108 12.54 14.35 -23.86
C THR A 108 13.12 14.77 -22.51
N TRP A 109 14.18 15.60 -22.49
CA TRP A 109 14.79 16.13 -21.27
C TRP A 109 13.77 16.75 -20.29
N VAL A 110 12.67 17.29 -20.83
CA VAL A 110 11.56 17.82 -20.04
C VAL A 110 10.93 16.74 -19.14
N TYR A 111 10.71 15.53 -19.65
CA TYR A 111 10.17 14.43 -18.83
C TYR A 111 11.15 13.97 -17.75
N VAL A 112 12.46 14.02 -18.02
CA VAL A 112 13.49 13.72 -17.01
C VAL A 112 13.44 14.73 -15.87
N LEU A 113 13.41 16.02 -16.21
CA LEU A 113 13.30 17.09 -15.20
C LEU A 113 12.00 17.00 -14.40
N LEU A 114 10.87 16.79 -15.07
CA LEU A 114 9.58 16.60 -14.40
C LEU A 114 9.60 15.39 -13.46
N GLY A 115 10.22 14.29 -13.88
CA GLY A 115 10.39 13.09 -13.05
C GLY A 115 11.21 13.38 -11.78
N VAL A 116 12.32 14.12 -11.92
CA VAL A 116 13.14 14.54 -10.77
C VAL A 116 12.34 15.41 -9.80
N PHE A 117 11.65 16.44 -10.31
CA PHE A 117 10.81 17.30 -9.45
C PHE A 117 9.69 16.53 -8.78
N HIS A 118 9.03 15.61 -9.51
CA HIS A 118 7.99 14.74 -8.94
C HIS A 118 8.57 13.86 -7.81
N SER A 119 9.72 13.24 -8.03
CA SER A 119 10.40 12.39 -7.04
C SER A 119 10.75 13.17 -5.78
N ILE A 120 11.31 14.38 -5.92
CA ILE A 120 11.62 15.25 -4.78
C ILE A 120 10.35 15.65 -4.04
N GLY A 121 9.29 16.06 -4.76
CA GLY A 121 8.00 16.39 -4.17
C GLY A 121 7.41 15.22 -3.40
N LYS A 122 7.48 14.02 -3.96
CA LYS A 122 7.01 12.79 -3.31
C LYS A 122 7.81 12.44 -2.05
N PHE A 123 9.12 12.63 -2.10
CA PHE A 123 9.98 12.48 -0.92
C PHE A 123 9.54 13.43 0.21
N LEU A 124 9.41 14.71 -0.09
CA LEU A 124 9.00 15.72 0.90
C LEU A 124 7.61 15.44 1.47
N GLU A 125 6.66 15.04 0.61
CA GLU A 125 5.33 14.61 1.04
C GLU A 125 5.41 13.46 2.04
N CYS A 126 6.11 12.39 1.71
CA CYS A 126 6.20 11.20 2.55
C CYS A 126 7.06 11.43 3.81
N ALA A 127 8.18 12.15 3.69
CA ALA A 127 9.09 12.40 4.80
C ALA A 127 8.50 13.38 5.83
N ILE A 128 7.97 14.51 5.35
CA ILE A 128 7.55 15.63 6.19
C ILE A 128 6.04 15.57 6.42
N TRP A 129 5.24 15.70 5.36
CA TRP A 129 3.79 15.80 5.49
C TRP A 129 3.17 14.53 6.10
N LYS A 130 3.58 13.37 5.62
CA LYS A 130 3.15 12.08 6.15
C LYS A 130 4.01 11.58 7.31
N LYS A 131 4.91 12.43 7.82
CA LYS A 131 5.72 12.18 9.03
C LYS A 131 6.57 10.91 8.97
N GLY A 132 6.99 10.48 7.78
CA GLY A 132 7.74 9.23 7.59
C GLY A 132 9.03 9.15 8.37
N LEU A 133 9.65 10.31 8.69
CA LEU A 133 10.85 10.39 9.52
C LEU A 133 10.61 9.95 10.98
N LEU A 134 9.38 9.96 11.49
CA LEU A 134 9.06 9.50 12.84
C LEU A 134 9.26 8.00 13.02
N ASP A 135 9.24 7.24 11.94
CA ASP A 135 9.56 5.79 11.98
C ASP A 135 11.08 5.53 12.01
N GLY A 136 11.91 6.59 12.10
CA GLY A 136 13.37 6.53 12.21
C GLY A 136 14.03 6.07 10.91
N VAL A 137 15.18 5.38 11.03
CA VAL A 137 15.96 4.93 9.85
C VAL A 137 15.13 4.08 8.88
N PRO A 138 14.32 3.09 9.30
CA PRO A 138 13.45 2.36 8.38
C PRO A 138 12.47 3.25 7.62
N GLY A 139 11.86 4.23 8.29
CA GLY A 139 10.96 5.19 7.65
C GLY A 139 11.65 6.07 6.63
N LEU A 140 12.87 6.56 6.96
CA LEU A 140 13.68 7.34 6.02
C LEU A 140 14.06 6.52 4.78
N LEU A 141 14.52 5.27 4.97
CA LEU A 141 14.89 4.39 3.86
C LEU A 141 13.69 4.07 2.96
N LEU A 142 12.54 3.75 3.56
CA LEU A 142 11.31 3.53 2.80
C LEU A 142 10.93 4.78 1.99
N THR A 143 10.98 5.95 2.60
CA THR A 143 10.67 7.21 1.92
C THR A 143 11.63 7.48 0.77
N ALA A 144 12.94 7.27 1.00
CA ALA A 144 13.95 7.46 -0.04
C ALA A 144 13.80 6.48 -1.20
N LEU A 145 13.53 5.20 -0.92
CA LEU A 145 13.36 4.19 -1.96
C LEU A 145 12.01 4.31 -2.69
N PHE A 146 10.99 4.87 -2.04
CA PHE A 146 9.69 5.13 -2.66
C PHE A 146 9.73 6.24 -3.73
N MET A 147 10.81 7.04 -3.78
CA MET A 147 11.04 7.99 -4.88
C MET A 147 11.26 7.30 -6.22
N PHE A 148 11.72 6.05 -6.20
CA PHE A 148 12.11 5.28 -7.40
C PHE A 148 11.05 4.27 -7.84
N SER A 149 9.87 4.28 -7.23
CA SER A 149 8.76 3.35 -7.53
C SER A 149 7.58 4.05 -8.31
#